data_b9485536e29dfb810cc13bef8e120608
#
_entry.id   b9485536e29dfb810cc13bef8e120608
#
_cell.length_a   1.000
_cell.length_b   1.000
_cell.length_c   1.000
_cell.angle_alpha   90.00
_cell.angle_beta   90.00
_cell.angle_gamma   90.00
#
_symmetry.space_group_name_H-M   'P 1'
#
loop_
_entity.id
_entity.type
_entity.pdbx_description
1 polymer ?
#
loop_
_entity_poly.entity_id
_entity_poly.type
_entity_poly.pdbx_seq_one_letter_code
_entity_poly.pdbx_strand_id
1 'polypeptide(L)'
;MGPDWAMDAAVAGVLGLLFGTTVPQYLTWTLGSVVGAIFIASDPGVYRRGLLLLMPHRAEATLDKSLDDMSRGLRGWMVGQAASSALVAILTWAGLAVLGVPAAGGLGLIAGLLDVIPMIGPIIAAIPAILLAFTASPMTALWTVGLFLVIQQLQGNILQPMIQKQAVDVPPAVLLFSVVAAGTIF
;
A
#
# COMPACT_ATOMS: atom_id res chain seq x y z
N MET A 1 -42.26 -10.34 20.14
CA MET A 1 -41.87 -9.23 19.25
C MET A 1 -40.96 -8.32 20.03
N GLY A 2 -39.64 -8.47 19.86
CA GLY A 2 -38.63 -7.57 20.44
C GLY A 2 -38.56 -6.28 19.62
N PRO A 3 -38.12 -5.17 20.18
CA PRO A 3 -38.17 -3.89 19.49
C PRO A 3 -37.07 -3.80 18.41
N ASP A 4 -37.47 -4.09 17.17
CA ASP A 4 -36.59 -4.00 15.98
C ASP A 4 -35.99 -2.58 15.84
N TRP A 5 -36.67 -1.55 16.41
CA TRP A 5 -36.20 -0.18 16.45
C TRP A 5 -34.87 0.00 17.19
N ALA A 6 -34.55 -0.83 18.19
CA ALA A 6 -33.31 -0.69 18.96
C ALA A 6 -32.11 -1.17 18.12
N MET A 7 -32.29 -2.17 17.27
CA MET A 7 -31.26 -2.65 16.33
C MET A 7 -31.06 -1.66 15.19
N ASP A 8 -32.17 -1.11 14.66
CA ASP A 8 -32.11 -0.08 13.61
C ASP A 8 -31.45 1.21 14.11
N ALA A 9 -31.75 1.62 15.35
CA ALA A 9 -31.09 2.77 15.98
C ALA A 9 -29.61 2.53 16.24
N ALA A 10 -29.22 1.32 16.66
CA ALA A 10 -27.83 0.96 16.85
C ALA A 10 -27.05 0.93 15.51
N VAL A 11 -27.64 0.34 14.48
CA VAL A 11 -27.05 0.31 13.12
C VAL A 11 -26.96 1.73 12.55
N ALA A 12 -28.00 2.55 12.67
CA ALA A 12 -27.97 3.95 12.23
C ALA A 12 -26.94 4.78 13.00
N GLY A 13 -26.79 4.53 14.30
CA GLY A 13 -25.77 5.16 15.14
C GLY A 13 -24.35 4.79 14.73
N VAL A 14 -24.09 3.50 14.50
CA VAL A 14 -22.78 3.02 14.03
C VAL A 14 -22.47 3.53 12.62
N LEU A 15 -23.43 3.50 11.71
CA LEU A 15 -23.28 4.06 10.37
C LEU A 15 -23.07 5.58 10.41
N GLY A 16 -23.80 6.29 11.26
CA GLY A 16 -23.64 7.73 11.47
C GLY A 16 -22.27 8.09 12.02
N LEU A 17 -21.72 7.31 12.95
CA LEU A 17 -20.35 7.49 13.45
C LEU A 17 -19.29 7.14 12.40
N LEU A 18 -19.48 6.06 11.63
CA LEU A 18 -18.53 5.64 10.61
C LEU A 18 -18.56 6.55 9.36
N PHE A 19 -19.73 6.93 8.91
CA PHE A 19 -19.90 7.69 7.66
C PHE A 19 -20.15 9.18 7.87
N GLY A 20 -20.68 9.61 9.01
CA GLY A 20 -21.04 11.00 9.27
C GLY A 20 -19.86 11.90 9.65
N THR A 21 -18.92 11.42 10.46
CA THR A 21 -17.79 12.24 10.95
C THR A 21 -16.43 11.70 10.60
N THR A 22 -16.23 10.38 10.68
CA THR A 22 -14.91 9.77 10.49
C THR A 22 -14.52 9.64 9.01
N VAL A 23 -15.43 9.19 8.15
CA VAL A 23 -15.12 9.00 6.72
C VAL A 23 -14.78 10.33 6.01
N PRO A 24 -15.56 11.43 6.14
CA PRO A 24 -15.20 12.72 5.56
C PRO A 24 -13.86 13.24 6.08
N GLN A 25 -13.58 13.06 7.37
CA GLN A 25 -12.33 13.50 7.98
C GLN A 25 -11.13 12.72 7.41
N TYR A 26 -11.19 11.39 7.37
CA TYR A 26 -10.13 10.58 6.76
C TYR A 26 -9.96 10.88 5.28
N LEU A 27 -11.05 11.10 4.54
CA LEU A 27 -11.00 11.47 3.13
C LEU A 27 -10.28 12.82 2.95
N THR A 28 -10.58 13.81 3.78
CA THR A 28 -9.93 15.13 3.74
C THR A 28 -8.45 15.04 4.04
N TRP A 29 -8.05 14.29 5.09
CA TRP A 29 -6.64 14.08 5.41
C TRP A 29 -5.90 13.31 4.32
N THR A 30 -6.53 12.28 3.74
CA THR A 30 -5.94 11.49 2.65
C THR A 30 -5.77 12.33 1.40
N LEU A 31 -6.79 13.07 0.98
CA LEU A 31 -6.71 13.97 -0.17
C LEU A 31 -5.68 15.07 0.05
N GLY A 32 -5.67 15.68 1.24
CA GLY A 32 -4.67 16.69 1.61
C GLY A 32 -3.24 16.15 1.54
N SER A 33 -3.02 14.94 2.03
CA SER A 33 -1.72 14.27 1.98
C SER A 33 -1.30 13.95 0.54
N VAL A 34 -2.21 13.46 -0.29
CA VAL A 34 -1.95 13.18 -1.72
C VAL A 34 -1.63 14.47 -2.48
N VAL A 35 -2.43 15.52 -2.27
CA VAL A 35 -2.17 16.83 -2.89
C VAL A 35 -0.83 17.40 -2.43
N GLY A 36 -0.54 17.36 -1.13
CA GLY A 36 0.75 17.78 -0.58
C GLY A 36 1.93 17.00 -1.18
N ALA A 37 1.79 15.67 -1.30
CA ALA A 37 2.80 14.82 -1.92
C ALA A 37 3.03 15.18 -3.40
N ILE A 38 1.96 15.47 -4.16
CA ILE A 38 2.06 15.91 -5.56
C ILE A 38 2.80 17.25 -5.65
N PHE A 39 2.48 18.22 -4.79
CA PHE A 39 3.18 19.51 -4.78
C PHE A 39 4.67 19.35 -4.45
N ILE A 40 5.02 18.54 -3.45
CA ILE A 40 6.43 18.26 -3.11
C ILE A 40 7.13 17.55 -4.26
N ALA A 41 6.46 16.61 -4.93
CA ALA A 41 7.03 15.88 -6.06
C ALA A 41 7.17 16.74 -7.34
N SER A 42 6.35 17.79 -7.49
CA SER A 42 6.38 18.69 -8.65
C SER A 42 7.65 19.52 -8.70
N ASP A 43 8.14 20.00 -7.55
CA ASP A 43 9.37 20.80 -7.48
C ASP A 43 10.18 20.51 -6.19
N PRO A 44 10.83 19.34 -6.14
CA PRO A 44 11.60 18.93 -4.95
C PRO A 44 12.76 19.89 -4.63
N GLY A 45 13.24 20.63 -5.64
CA GLY A 45 14.34 21.58 -5.47
C GLY A 45 13.98 22.80 -4.63
N VAL A 46 12.74 23.27 -4.70
CA VAL A 46 12.25 24.39 -3.87
C VAL A 46 12.19 23.97 -2.40
N TYR A 47 11.61 22.80 -2.12
CA TYR A 47 11.49 22.29 -0.76
C TYR A 47 12.84 21.94 -0.15
N ARG A 48 13.76 21.35 -0.93
CA ARG A 48 15.14 21.08 -0.50
C ARG A 48 15.85 22.38 -0.11
N ARG A 49 15.81 23.41 -0.96
CA ARG A 49 16.40 24.71 -0.66
C ARG A 49 15.78 25.37 0.57
N GLY A 50 14.46 25.33 0.69
CA GLY A 50 13.75 25.83 1.87
C GLY A 50 14.19 25.16 3.17
N LEU A 51 14.32 23.84 3.16
CA LEU A 51 14.82 23.08 4.32
C LEU A 51 16.27 23.41 4.68
N LEU A 52 17.15 23.54 3.68
CA LEU A 52 18.56 23.91 3.90
C LEU A 52 18.70 25.32 4.48
N LEU A 53 17.89 26.29 4.03
CA LEU A 53 17.90 27.67 4.56
C LEU A 53 17.42 27.76 6.03
N LEU A 54 16.64 26.82 6.51
CA LEU A 54 16.18 26.77 7.90
C LEU A 54 17.22 26.16 8.84
N MET A 55 18.27 25.54 8.31
CA MET A 55 19.29 24.86 9.11
C MET A 55 20.51 25.75 9.40
N PRO A 56 21.13 25.60 10.59
CA PRO A 56 22.42 26.19 10.85
C PRO A 56 23.46 25.67 9.86
N HIS A 57 24.38 26.53 9.40
CA HIS A 57 25.46 26.17 8.44
C HIS A 57 26.24 24.91 8.79
N ARG A 58 26.33 24.57 10.09
CA ARG A 58 27.03 23.36 10.55
C ARG A 58 26.26 22.05 10.22
N ALA A 59 24.95 22.12 10.08
CA ALA A 59 24.10 20.96 9.81
C ALA A 59 23.71 20.83 8.32
N GLU A 60 23.93 21.88 7.52
CA GLU A 60 23.53 21.96 6.12
C GLU A 60 24.09 20.80 5.28
N ALA A 61 25.42 20.57 5.36
CA ALA A 61 26.07 19.49 4.60
C ALA A 61 25.59 18.08 5.01
N THR A 62 25.28 17.89 6.30
CA THR A 62 24.77 16.62 6.81
C THR A 62 23.33 16.39 6.34
N LEU A 63 22.49 17.43 6.40
CA LEU A 63 21.11 17.35 5.92
C LEU A 63 21.06 17.11 4.42
N ASP A 64 21.88 17.83 3.65
CA ASP A 64 21.93 17.68 2.19
C ASP A 64 22.30 16.26 1.77
N LYS A 65 23.32 15.67 2.41
CA LYS A 65 23.70 14.28 2.21
C LYS A 65 22.57 13.33 2.61
N SER A 66 21.88 13.57 3.73
CA SER A 66 20.78 12.73 4.19
C SER A 66 19.61 12.76 3.20
N LEU A 67 19.28 13.93 2.64
CA LEU A 67 18.23 14.05 1.61
C LEU A 67 18.61 13.30 0.33
N ASP A 68 19.88 13.30 -0.07
CA ASP A 68 20.35 12.51 -1.21
C ASP A 68 20.28 11.01 -0.94
N ASP A 69 20.65 10.57 0.27
CA ASP A 69 20.55 9.16 0.67
C ASP A 69 19.08 8.69 0.71
N MET A 70 18.19 9.51 1.27
CA MET A 70 16.75 9.25 1.28
C MET A 70 16.17 9.16 -0.15
N SER A 71 16.57 10.08 -1.04
CA SER A 71 16.11 10.09 -2.43
C SER A 71 16.56 8.83 -3.18
N ARG A 72 17.81 8.39 -2.97
CA ARG A 72 18.33 7.14 -3.55
C ARG A 72 17.59 5.91 -3.01
N GLY A 73 17.39 5.86 -1.69
CA GLY A 73 16.64 4.78 -1.05
C GLY A 73 15.20 4.68 -1.55
N LEU A 74 14.51 5.82 -1.64
CA LEU A 74 13.13 5.87 -2.14
C LEU A 74 13.04 5.42 -3.61
N ARG A 75 13.96 5.88 -4.47
CA ARG A 75 14.03 5.43 -5.86
C ARG A 75 14.27 3.92 -5.96
N GLY A 76 15.20 3.38 -5.16
CA GLY A 76 15.47 1.95 -5.09
C GLY A 76 14.23 1.15 -4.67
N TRP A 77 13.52 1.64 -3.65
CA TRP A 77 12.28 1.04 -3.20
C TRP A 77 11.19 1.07 -4.29
N MET A 78 10.98 2.21 -4.96
CA MET A 78 9.99 2.36 -6.03
C MET A 78 10.27 1.40 -7.20
N VAL A 79 11.53 1.27 -7.62
CA VAL A 79 11.92 0.32 -8.67
C VAL A 79 11.69 -1.12 -8.22
N GLY A 80 12.06 -1.44 -6.99
CA GLY A 80 11.79 -2.77 -6.40
C GLY A 80 10.29 -3.07 -6.32
N GLN A 81 9.48 -2.11 -5.89
CA GLN A 81 8.03 -2.25 -5.83
C GLN A 81 7.42 -2.43 -7.23
N ALA A 82 7.85 -1.65 -8.22
CA ALA A 82 7.39 -1.81 -9.61
C ALA A 82 7.74 -3.21 -10.17
N ALA A 83 8.93 -3.71 -9.89
CA ALA A 83 9.34 -5.05 -10.29
C ALA A 83 8.50 -6.14 -9.58
N SER A 84 8.23 -5.98 -8.29
CA SER A 84 7.33 -6.86 -7.52
C SER A 84 5.92 -6.89 -8.11
N SER A 85 5.35 -5.71 -8.36
CA SER A 85 4.01 -5.56 -8.93
C SER A 85 3.91 -6.18 -10.32
N ALA A 86 4.93 -6.04 -11.15
CA ALA A 86 4.99 -6.70 -12.45
C ALA A 86 5.04 -8.23 -12.31
N LEU A 87 5.81 -8.75 -11.36
CA LEU A 87 5.87 -10.18 -11.09
C LEU A 87 4.53 -10.71 -10.57
N VAL A 88 3.88 -10.00 -9.65
CA VAL A 88 2.54 -10.34 -9.16
C VAL A 88 1.52 -10.35 -10.31
N ALA A 89 1.56 -9.37 -11.22
CA ALA A 89 0.72 -9.35 -12.41
C ALA A 89 0.89 -10.62 -13.26
N ILE A 90 2.14 -10.99 -13.54
CA ILE A 90 2.48 -12.16 -14.37
C ILE A 90 2.06 -13.47 -13.69
N LEU A 91 2.39 -13.63 -12.41
CA LEU A 91 2.03 -14.83 -11.63
C LEU A 91 0.52 -15.00 -11.51
N THR A 92 -0.20 -13.90 -11.24
CA THR A 92 -1.66 -13.92 -11.16
C THR A 92 -2.28 -14.24 -12.51
N TRP A 93 -1.82 -13.59 -13.58
CA TRP A 93 -2.27 -13.90 -14.94
C TRP A 93 -2.05 -15.36 -15.29
N ALA A 94 -0.81 -15.86 -15.16
CA ALA A 94 -0.47 -17.23 -15.49
C ALA A 94 -1.27 -18.24 -14.65
N GLY A 95 -1.39 -18.02 -13.34
CA GLY A 95 -2.15 -18.89 -12.44
C GLY A 95 -3.64 -18.93 -12.79
N LEU A 96 -4.27 -17.77 -13.02
CA LEU A 96 -5.68 -17.69 -13.42
C LEU A 96 -5.92 -18.29 -14.82
N ALA A 97 -4.97 -18.13 -15.75
CA ALA A 97 -5.06 -18.73 -17.07
C ALA A 97 -4.99 -20.27 -17.01
N VAL A 98 -4.13 -20.84 -16.17
CA VAL A 98 -4.05 -22.29 -15.92
C VAL A 98 -5.32 -22.81 -15.27
N LEU A 99 -5.94 -22.05 -14.38
CA LEU A 99 -7.21 -22.39 -13.74
C LEU A 99 -8.42 -22.22 -14.66
N GLY A 100 -8.23 -21.67 -15.88
CA GLY A 100 -9.32 -21.44 -16.84
C GLY A 100 -10.28 -20.31 -16.42
N VAL A 101 -9.83 -19.38 -15.58
CA VAL A 101 -10.63 -18.21 -15.17
C VAL A 101 -10.75 -17.23 -16.34
N PRO A 102 -11.97 -16.79 -16.70
CA PRO A 102 -12.16 -15.82 -17.77
C PRO A 102 -11.48 -14.49 -17.45
N ALA A 103 -11.02 -13.78 -18.48
CA ALA A 103 -10.33 -12.48 -18.36
C ALA A 103 -9.06 -12.51 -17.47
N ALA A 104 -8.37 -13.66 -17.37
CA ALA A 104 -7.16 -13.84 -16.56
C ALA A 104 -6.12 -12.73 -16.76
N GLY A 105 -5.89 -12.27 -18.01
CA GLY A 105 -4.94 -11.20 -18.32
C GLY A 105 -5.34 -9.85 -17.70
N GLY A 106 -6.61 -9.48 -17.79
CA GLY A 106 -7.13 -8.26 -17.16
C GLY A 106 -7.06 -8.32 -15.64
N LEU A 107 -7.41 -9.47 -15.05
CA LEU A 107 -7.31 -9.69 -13.60
C LEU A 107 -5.87 -9.65 -13.10
N GLY A 108 -4.94 -10.25 -13.83
CA GLY A 108 -3.50 -10.19 -13.52
C GLY A 108 -2.97 -8.76 -13.57
N LEU A 109 -3.35 -7.99 -14.58
CA LEU A 109 -2.97 -6.58 -14.69
C LEU A 109 -3.52 -5.75 -13.52
N ILE A 110 -4.80 -5.93 -13.19
CA ILE A 110 -5.44 -5.28 -12.04
C ILE A 110 -4.73 -5.65 -10.74
N ALA A 111 -4.40 -6.94 -10.55
CA ALA A 111 -3.69 -7.41 -9.38
C ALA A 111 -2.32 -6.74 -9.23
N GLY A 112 -1.54 -6.65 -10.31
CA GLY A 112 -0.25 -5.97 -10.29
C GLY A 112 -0.37 -4.46 -10.06
N LEU A 113 -1.34 -3.77 -10.67
CA LEU A 113 -1.56 -2.35 -10.45
C LEU A 113 -1.97 -2.04 -9.00
N LEU A 114 -2.86 -2.84 -8.44
CA LEU A 114 -3.31 -2.68 -7.06
C LEU A 114 -2.22 -3.05 -6.05
N ASP A 115 -1.28 -3.92 -6.42
CA ASP A 115 -0.16 -4.35 -5.59
C ASP A 115 0.78 -3.19 -5.19
N VAL A 116 0.73 -2.06 -5.89
CA VAL A 116 1.42 -0.82 -5.50
C VAL A 116 1.01 -0.39 -4.07
N ILE A 117 -0.19 -0.76 -3.64
CA ILE A 117 -0.66 -0.57 -2.26
C ILE A 117 -0.47 -1.89 -1.50
N PRO A 118 0.62 -2.04 -0.73
CA PRO A 118 0.89 -3.29 -0.01
C PRO A 118 -0.27 -3.68 0.91
N MET A 119 -0.53 -4.97 1.05
CA MET A 119 -1.57 -5.60 1.86
C MET A 119 -3.02 -5.37 1.36
N ILE A 120 -3.40 -4.16 0.99
CA ILE A 120 -4.76 -3.83 0.55
C ILE A 120 -4.97 -4.26 -0.90
N GLY A 121 -4.00 -3.99 -1.76
CA GLY A 121 -4.06 -4.28 -3.19
C GLY A 121 -4.43 -5.72 -3.52
N PRO A 122 -3.69 -6.72 -3.02
CA PRO A 122 -3.98 -8.12 -3.27
C PRO A 122 -5.38 -8.56 -2.82
N ILE A 123 -5.86 -8.03 -1.68
CA ILE A 123 -7.20 -8.35 -1.16
C ILE A 123 -8.28 -7.81 -2.12
N ILE A 124 -8.16 -6.56 -2.55
CA ILE A 124 -9.11 -5.95 -3.48
C ILE A 124 -9.07 -6.69 -4.83
N ALA A 125 -7.88 -7.05 -5.32
CA ALA A 125 -7.72 -7.77 -6.58
C ALA A 125 -8.29 -9.20 -6.53
N ALA A 126 -8.23 -9.86 -5.37
CA ALA A 126 -8.76 -11.21 -5.20
C ALA A 126 -10.28 -11.26 -5.35
N ILE A 127 -11.01 -10.22 -4.94
CA ILE A 127 -12.48 -10.20 -4.97
C ILE A 127 -13.01 -10.46 -6.39
N PRO A 128 -12.72 -9.64 -7.41
CA PRO A 128 -13.23 -9.88 -8.76
C PRO A 128 -12.69 -11.18 -9.37
N ALA A 129 -11.46 -11.59 -9.04
CA ALA A 129 -10.89 -12.83 -9.53
C ALA A 129 -11.65 -14.06 -9.01
N ILE A 130 -11.97 -14.09 -7.71
CA ILE A 130 -12.75 -15.17 -7.10
C ILE A 130 -14.18 -15.18 -7.65
N LEU A 131 -14.83 -14.03 -7.78
CA LEU A 131 -16.18 -13.93 -8.34
C LEU A 131 -16.23 -14.45 -9.77
N LEU A 132 -15.28 -14.11 -10.61
CA LEU A 132 -15.17 -14.64 -11.97
C LEU A 132 -14.82 -16.13 -11.99
N ALA A 133 -14.00 -16.62 -11.07
CA ALA A 133 -13.69 -18.03 -10.94
C ALA A 133 -14.94 -18.87 -10.57
N PHE A 134 -15.87 -18.31 -9.78
CA PHE A 134 -17.15 -18.97 -9.49
C PHE A 134 -18.03 -19.20 -10.73
N THR A 135 -17.91 -18.37 -11.77
CA THR A 135 -18.65 -18.60 -13.03
C THR A 135 -18.19 -19.85 -13.76
N ALA A 136 -16.96 -20.29 -13.55
CA ALA A 136 -16.44 -21.55 -14.10
C ALA A 136 -16.84 -22.74 -13.21
N SER A 137 -16.47 -22.70 -11.93
CA SER A 137 -16.95 -23.69 -10.94
C SER A 137 -16.59 -23.23 -9.50
N PRO A 138 -17.31 -23.72 -8.46
CA PRO A 138 -16.92 -23.48 -7.06
C PRO A 138 -15.51 -24.00 -6.73
N MET A 139 -15.07 -25.09 -7.36
CA MET A 139 -13.74 -25.65 -7.17
C MET A 139 -12.66 -24.72 -7.76
N THR A 140 -12.91 -24.12 -8.93
CA THR A 140 -12.01 -23.11 -9.54
C THR A 140 -11.89 -21.90 -8.63
N ALA A 141 -12.97 -21.45 -8.01
CA ALA A 141 -12.93 -20.35 -7.05
C ALA A 141 -12.07 -20.70 -5.83
N LEU A 142 -12.17 -21.91 -5.30
CA LEU A 142 -11.33 -22.38 -4.19
C LEU A 142 -9.83 -22.39 -4.58
N TRP A 143 -9.50 -22.90 -5.75
CA TRP A 143 -8.13 -22.87 -6.26
C TRP A 143 -7.63 -21.45 -6.51
N THR A 144 -8.51 -20.53 -6.91
CA THR A 144 -8.17 -19.11 -7.05
C THR A 144 -7.81 -18.47 -5.72
N VAL A 145 -8.55 -18.76 -4.64
CA VAL A 145 -8.18 -18.33 -3.28
C VAL A 145 -6.80 -18.87 -2.92
N GLY A 146 -6.55 -20.17 -3.13
CA GLY A 146 -5.26 -20.80 -2.89
C GLY A 146 -4.12 -20.13 -3.66
N LEU A 147 -4.34 -19.80 -4.93
CA LEU A 147 -3.39 -19.08 -5.78
C LEU A 147 -3.01 -17.72 -5.18
N PHE A 148 -4.00 -16.91 -4.80
CA PHE A 148 -3.74 -15.61 -4.17
C PHE A 148 -2.98 -15.75 -2.85
N LEU A 149 -3.32 -16.75 -2.02
CA LEU A 149 -2.58 -17.02 -0.78
C LEU A 149 -1.12 -17.39 -1.05
N VAL A 150 -0.85 -18.23 -2.04
CA VAL A 150 0.53 -18.60 -2.43
C VAL A 150 1.30 -17.38 -2.94
N ILE A 151 0.70 -16.57 -3.81
CA ILE A 151 1.33 -15.33 -4.31
C ILE A 151 1.62 -14.39 -3.16
N GLN A 152 0.70 -14.21 -2.22
CA GLN A 152 0.87 -13.37 -1.03
C GLN A 152 2.03 -13.86 -0.14
N GLN A 153 2.14 -15.17 0.08
CA GLN A 153 3.24 -15.74 0.85
C GLN A 153 4.58 -15.57 0.14
N LEU A 154 4.62 -15.76 -1.17
CA LEU A 154 5.81 -15.52 -1.97
C LEU A 154 6.26 -14.06 -1.89
N GLN A 155 5.30 -13.14 -2.01
CA GLN A 155 5.54 -11.70 -1.91
C GLN A 155 6.07 -11.31 -0.53
N GLY A 156 5.37 -11.68 0.53
CA GLY A 156 5.73 -11.32 1.91
C GLY A 156 7.05 -11.92 2.38
N ASN A 157 7.33 -13.16 2.01
CA ASN A 157 8.49 -13.88 2.52
C ASN A 157 9.75 -13.79 1.66
N ILE A 158 9.61 -13.48 0.37
CA ILE A 158 10.73 -13.43 -0.58
C ILE A 158 10.90 -12.04 -1.19
N LEU A 159 9.87 -11.51 -1.83
CA LEU A 159 9.98 -10.25 -2.57
C LEU A 159 10.17 -9.05 -1.66
N GLN A 160 9.37 -8.92 -0.61
CA GLN A 160 9.49 -7.80 0.33
C GLN A 160 10.85 -7.72 1.02
N PRO A 161 11.42 -8.80 1.59
CA PRO A 161 12.77 -8.73 2.16
C PRO A 161 13.85 -8.39 1.14
N MET A 162 13.70 -8.83 -0.13
CA MET A 162 14.65 -8.49 -1.18
C MET A 162 14.61 -7.01 -1.54
N ILE A 163 13.43 -6.42 -1.62
CA ILE A 163 13.22 -4.99 -1.89
C ILE A 163 13.74 -4.15 -0.73
N GLN A 164 13.42 -4.54 0.51
CA GLN A 164 13.82 -3.80 1.71
C GLN A 164 15.34 -3.77 1.92
N LYS A 165 16.03 -4.86 1.62
CA LYS A 165 17.51 -4.91 1.72
C LYS A 165 18.21 -3.90 0.81
N GLN A 166 17.59 -3.52 -0.30
CA GLN A 166 18.14 -2.54 -1.24
C GLN A 166 17.75 -1.09 -0.93
N ALA A 167 16.73 -0.90 -0.09
CA ALA A 167 16.13 0.41 0.12
C ALA A 167 16.69 1.17 1.31
N VAL A 168 17.03 0.51 2.43
CA VAL A 168 17.36 1.23 3.66
C VAL A 168 18.34 0.43 4.53
N ASP A 169 19.56 0.93 4.66
CA ASP A 169 20.54 0.50 5.67
C ASP A 169 20.32 1.29 6.99
N VAL A 170 19.08 1.32 7.50
CA VAL A 170 18.81 1.97 8.78
C VAL A 170 18.88 0.91 9.89
N PRO A 171 19.74 1.08 10.90
CA PRO A 171 19.77 0.18 12.04
C PRO A 171 18.39 0.06 12.69
N PRO A 172 17.91 -1.17 13.01
CA PRO A 172 16.58 -1.38 13.60
C PRO A 172 16.31 -0.55 14.85
N ALA A 173 17.36 -0.24 15.61
CA ALA A 173 17.29 0.64 16.78
C ALA A 173 16.82 2.05 16.43
N VAL A 174 17.28 2.62 15.33
CA VAL A 174 16.90 3.98 14.90
C VAL A 174 15.42 4.03 14.52
N LEU A 175 14.91 3.00 13.85
CA LEU A 175 13.49 2.87 13.53
C LEU A 175 12.62 2.78 14.79
N LEU A 176 13.00 1.93 15.74
CA LEU A 176 12.30 1.80 17.02
C LEU A 176 12.27 3.11 17.80
N PHE A 177 13.42 3.78 17.93
CA PHE A 177 13.50 5.08 18.61
C PHE A 177 12.68 6.15 17.90
N SER A 178 12.68 6.18 16.57
CA SER A 178 11.88 7.14 15.79
C SER A 178 10.37 6.94 15.98
N VAL A 179 9.92 5.67 15.98
CA VAL A 179 8.50 5.34 16.20
C VAL A 179 8.07 5.69 17.63
N VAL A 180 8.90 5.35 18.63
CA VAL A 180 8.62 5.67 20.04
C VAL A 180 8.62 7.19 20.24
N ALA A 181 9.59 7.91 19.70
CA ALA A 181 9.66 9.37 19.79
C ALA A 181 8.45 10.03 19.10
N ALA A 182 8.08 9.59 17.91
CA ALA A 182 6.88 10.10 17.22
C ALA A 182 5.61 9.82 18.02
N GLY A 183 5.45 8.61 18.57
CA GLY A 183 4.28 8.23 19.38
C GLY A 183 4.20 8.90 20.76
N THR A 184 5.30 9.51 21.24
CA THR A 184 5.30 10.31 22.48
C THR A 184 5.07 11.80 22.25
N ILE A 185 5.28 12.29 21.02
CA ILE A 185 5.12 13.72 20.65
C ILE A 185 3.75 13.98 20.03
N PHE A 186 3.12 12.99 19.39
CA PHE A 186 1.82 13.05 18.73
C PHE A 186 0.81 12.09 19.38
#